data_d6bee4abbfdb3a662d6679a0aadb5ecc
#
_entry.id   d6bee4abbfdb3a662d6679a0aadb5ecc
#
_cell.length_a   1.000
_cell.length_b   1.000
_cell.length_c   1.000
_cell.angle_alpha   90.00
_cell.angle_beta   90.00
_cell.angle_gamma   90.00
#
_symmetry.space_group_name_H-M   'P 1'
#
loop_
_entity.id
_entity.type
_entity.pdbx_description
1 polymer ?
#
loop_
_entity_poly.entity_id
_entity_poly.type
_entity_poly.pdbx_seq_one_letter_code
_entity_poly.pdbx_strand_id
1 'polypeptide(L)'
;MKRSLLAATILTCIALAIAVILPAAVTVQAGNDKTANPADAALSKGALSQADLSKAEAYCVKKGGEVNDRDPYYNTNGDEQDWLRLSGWRQFCKFKSNKDGSRIYVELSTLYTEKPTLAALAYYAEVPITGSCNGNPASCYCSQLGGSDLFGGINAAGGGWVKKSDPDDIVLEACIFPDMSTIDSWGLTYHSVGIIRGKNLDNALRYKNPYGQ
;
A
#
# COMPACT_ATOMS: atom_id res chain seq x y z
N MET A 1 36.10 -34.30 -69.87
CA MET A 1 36.37 -33.47 -71.07
C MET A 1 36.12 -32.00 -70.72
N LYS A 2 37.15 -31.17 -70.98
CA LYS A 2 37.13 -29.75 -71.31
C LYS A 2 36.49 -28.77 -70.32
N ARG A 3 37.23 -27.92 -69.75
CA ARG A 3 37.98 -26.65 -70.02
C ARG A 3 37.35 -25.58 -69.11
N SER A 4 37.97 -25.08 -68.10
CA SER A 4 38.81 -23.89 -68.10
C SER A 4 38.21 -22.64 -68.70
N LEU A 5 38.02 -21.65 -67.84
CA LEU A 5 38.35 -20.24 -68.15
C LEU A 5 38.40 -19.40 -66.86
N LEU A 6 39.59 -18.86 -66.66
CA LEU A 6 39.89 -17.77 -65.70
C LEU A 6 39.16 -16.48 -66.16
N ALA A 7 38.71 -15.70 -65.20
CA ALA A 7 38.63 -14.29 -65.39
C ALA A 7 38.97 -13.60 -64.06
N ALA A 8 40.12 -12.96 -64.09
CA ALA A 8 40.59 -12.04 -63.03
C ALA A 8 39.84 -10.71 -63.20
N THR A 9 39.37 -10.13 -62.11
CA THR A 9 38.98 -8.71 -62.13
C THR A 9 39.23 -8.09 -60.77
N ILE A 10 40.29 -7.34 -60.72
CA ILE A 10 40.56 -6.03 -60.14
C ILE A 10 39.96 -5.73 -58.76
N LEU A 11 40.90 -5.67 -57.83
CA LEU A 11 40.83 -5.13 -56.50
C LEU A 11 40.70 -3.59 -56.56
N THR A 12 39.59 -3.03 -56.15
CA THR A 12 39.51 -1.62 -55.82
C THR A 12 39.33 -1.47 -54.33
N CYS A 13 40.42 -1.07 -53.68
CA CYS A 13 40.44 -0.66 -52.26
C CYS A 13 39.71 0.69 -52.10
N ILE A 14 38.55 0.66 -51.56
CA ILE A 14 37.90 1.88 -51.00
C ILE A 14 38.20 1.87 -49.52
N ALA A 15 39.14 2.71 -49.11
CA ALA A 15 39.40 2.98 -47.69
C ALA A 15 38.23 3.87 -47.18
N LEU A 16 37.31 3.23 -46.44
CA LEU A 16 36.30 3.96 -45.66
C LEU A 16 36.91 4.37 -44.33
N ALA A 17 37.21 5.65 -44.18
CA ALA A 17 37.60 6.22 -42.90
C ALA A 17 36.38 6.25 -42.00
N ILE A 18 36.32 5.30 -41.06
CA ILE A 18 35.32 5.30 -39.98
C ILE A 18 35.82 6.30 -38.93
N ALA A 19 35.22 7.48 -38.91
CA ALA A 19 35.37 8.42 -37.80
C ALA A 19 34.69 7.83 -36.55
N VAL A 20 35.50 7.32 -35.62
CA VAL A 20 35.03 6.90 -34.31
C VAL A 20 34.72 8.18 -33.52
N ILE A 21 33.44 8.53 -33.46
CA ILE A 21 32.94 9.54 -32.53
C ILE A 21 32.89 8.89 -31.15
N LEU A 22 33.90 9.16 -30.31
CA LEU A 22 33.87 8.80 -28.90
C LEU A 22 32.75 9.60 -28.23
N PRO A 23 31.79 8.98 -27.55
CA PRO A 23 30.85 9.73 -26.72
C PRO A 23 31.62 10.36 -25.57
N ALA A 24 31.48 11.66 -25.40
CA ALA A 24 31.99 12.39 -24.24
C ALA A 24 31.42 11.73 -22.99
N ALA A 25 32.31 11.30 -22.10
CA ALA A 25 31.91 10.83 -20.78
C ALA A 25 31.22 11.97 -20.03
N VAL A 26 29.90 11.87 -19.90
CA VAL A 26 29.12 12.72 -19.00
C VAL A 26 29.49 12.27 -17.59
N THR A 27 30.36 13.01 -16.93
CA THR A 27 30.58 12.89 -15.49
C THR A 27 29.31 13.37 -14.80
N VAL A 28 28.47 12.45 -14.38
CA VAL A 28 27.37 12.73 -13.45
C VAL A 28 28.03 13.06 -12.11
N GLN A 29 28.17 14.35 -11.82
CA GLN A 29 28.43 14.81 -10.45
C GLN A 29 27.19 14.43 -9.63
N ALA A 30 27.38 13.58 -8.63
CA ALA A 30 26.39 13.33 -7.58
C ALA A 30 26.26 14.61 -6.75
N GLY A 31 25.44 15.53 -7.23
CA GLY A 31 24.91 16.62 -6.45
C GLY A 31 23.88 16.05 -5.48
N ASN A 32 24.15 16.16 -4.18
CA ASN A 32 23.20 15.91 -3.10
C ASN A 32 22.11 17.02 -3.11
N ASP A 33 21.31 17.05 -4.15
CA ASP A 33 20.11 17.86 -4.17
C ASP A 33 18.91 16.91 -4.15
N LYS A 34 18.37 16.71 -2.94
CA LYS A 34 17.09 16.03 -2.70
C LYS A 34 15.94 16.91 -3.19
N THR A 35 15.90 17.18 -4.47
CA THR A 35 14.66 17.62 -5.12
C THR A 35 13.84 16.37 -5.36
N ALA A 36 12.86 16.13 -4.47
CA ALA A 36 11.88 15.07 -4.65
C ALA A 36 11.27 15.20 -6.05
N ASN A 37 11.29 14.10 -6.80
CA ASN A 37 10.66 14.00 -8.10
C ASN A 37 9.18 14.43 -7.97
N PRO A 38 8.60 15.24 -8.88
CA PRO A 38 7.18 15.60 -8.85
C PRO A 38 6.24 14.38 -8.80
N ALA A 39 6.67 13.21 -9.30
CA ALA A 39 5.94 11.96 -9.18
C ALA A 39 5.92 11.44 -7.73
N ASP A 40 7.01 11.60 -6.97
CA ASP A 40 7.07 11.23 -5.54
C ASP A 40 6.24 12.20 -4.69
N ALA A 41 6.14 13.46 -5.10
CA ALA A 41 5.28 14.47 -4.47
C ALA A 41 3.78 14.20 -4.72
N ALA A 42 3.41 13.59 -5.84
CA ALA A 42 2.02 13.21 -6.12
C ALA A 42 1.58 11.97 -5.33
N LEU A 43 2.50 11.03 -5.07
CA LEU A 43 2.27 9.88 -4.20
C LEU A 43 2.23 10.28 -2.71
N SER A 44 2.79 11.43 -2.34
CA SER A 44 2.86 11.89 -0.95
C SER A 44 1.66 12.72 -0.48
N LYS A 45 0.65 12.96 -1.31
CA LYS A 45 -0.51 13.79 -0.93
C LYS A 45 -1.35 13.26 0.24
N GLY A 46 -1.12 12.01 0.66
CA GLY A 46 -1.70 11.42 1.87
C GLY A 46 -0.64 10.98 2.90
N ALA A 47 0.65 11.01 2.57
CA ALA A 47 1.71 10.59 3.47
C ALA A 47 2.05 11.70 4.48
N LEU A 48 2.18 11.32 5.75
CA LEU A 48 2.70 12.20 6.79
C LEU A 48 4.16 12.59 6.48
N SER A 49 4.56 13.81 6.83
CA SER A 49 5.99 14.14 6.88
C SER A 49 6.70 13.22 7.89
N GLN A 50 8.01 13.02 7.74
CA GLN A 50 8.77 12.19 8.69
C GLN A 50 8.61 12.66 10.14
N ALA A 51 8.55 13.97 10.36
CA ALA A 51 8.32 14.54 11.69
C ALA A 51 6.90 14.27 12.22
N ASP A 52 5.90 14.27 11.35
CA ASP A 52 4.53 13.97 11.75
C ASP A 52 4.31 12.46 11.90
N LEU A 53 5.05 11.64 11.16
CA LEU A 53 5.04 10.20 11.31
C LEU A 53 5.52 9.78 12.70
N SER A 54 6.65 10.32 13.18
CA SER A 54 7.15 10.04 14.55
C SER A 54 6.16 10.49 15.64
N LYS A 55 5.43 11.59 15.42
CA LYS A 55 4.36 12.00 16.33
C LYS A 55 3.16 11.05 16.29
N ALA A 56 2.81 10.54 15.11
CA ALA A 56 1.72 9.58 14.93
C ALA A 56 2.05 8.24 15.59
N GLU A 57 3.31 7.77 15.47
CA GLU A 57 3.81 6.58 16.17
C GLU A 57 3.70 6.75 17.71
N ALA A 58 4.22 7.86 18.23
CA ALA A 58 4.12 8.17 19.65
C ALA A 58 2.66 8.26 20.12
N TYR A 59 1.77 8.80 19.28
CA TYR A 59 0.35 8.88 19.57
C TYR A 59 -0.31 7.49 19.60
N CYS A 60 0.01 6.60 18.66
CA CYS A 60 -0.43 5.21 18.65
C CYS A 60 -0.09 4.52 19.97
N VAL A 61 1.18 4.58 20.38
CA VAL A 61 1.65 4.00 21.66
C VAL A 61 0.95 4.64 22.86
N LYS A 62 0.81 5.97 22.89
CA LYS A 62 0.08 6.69 23.96
C LYS A 62 -1.38 6.24 24.05
N LYS A 63 -1.99 5.84 22.94
CA LYS A 63 -3.35 5.32 22.90
C LYS A 63 -3.45 3.83 23.25
N GLY A 64 -2.32 3.18 23.54
CA GLY A 64 -2.23 1.77 23.92
C GLY A 64 -2.21 0.83 22.70
N GLY A 65 -1.80 1.32 21.56
CA GLY A 65 -1.56 0.54 20.36
C GLY A 65 -0.08 0.18 20.18
N GLU A 66 0.18 -0.67 19.20
CA GLU A 66 1.50 -1.07 18.72
C GLU A 66 1.68 -0.60 17.28
N VAL A 67 2.83 0.03 16.98
CA VAL A 67 3.18 0.41 15.60
C VAL A 67 3.54 -0.83 14.81
N ASN A 68 2.94 -0.96 13.63
CA ASN A 68 2.99 -2.17 12.83
C ASN A 68 3.27 -1.82 11.38
N ASP A 69 4.53 -2.03 10.95
CA ASP A 69 4.95 -1.81 9.56
C ASP A 69 4.52 -2.98 8.69
N ARG A 70 3.94 -2.69 7.53
CA ARG A 70 3.44 -3.70 6.61
C ARG A 70 3.78 -3.36 5.17
N ASP A 71 4.15 -4.38 4.42
CA ASP A 71 4.37 -4.33 2.98
C ASP A 71 3.13 -4.83 2.23
N PRO A 72 2.79 -4.26 1.07
CA PRO A 72 1.72 -4.79 0.24
C PRO A 72 2.19 -6.02 -0.53
N TYR A 73 1.38 -7.07 -0.53
CA TYR A 73 1.63 -8.31 -1.28
C TYR A 73 0.43 -8.68 -2.15
N TYR A 74 0.71 -9.19 -3.33
CA TYR A 74 -0.22 -9.82 -4.24
C TYR A 74 -0.13 -11.35 -4.13
N ASN A 75 -1.19 -12.05 -4.49
CA ASN A 75 -1.31 -13.51 -4.51
C ASN A 75 -1.27 -14.17 -3.11
N THR A 76 -1.81 -13.48 -2.11
CA THR A 76 -1.79 -14.01 -0.73
C THR A 76 -2.77 -15.15 -0.48
N ASN A 77 -3.62 -15.51 -1.45
CA ASN A 77 -4.45 -16.73 -1.41
C ASN A 77 -3.71 -17.98 -1.91
N GLY A 78 -2.55 -17.81 -2.56
CA GLY A 78 -1.67 -18.89 -2.96
C GLY A 78 -0.66 -19.27 -1.87
N ASP A 79 0.24 -20.17 -2.21
CA ASP A 79 1.33 -20.57 -1.32
C ASP A 79 2.24 -19.37 -1.02
N GLU A 80 2.74 -19.27 0.23
CA GLU A 80 3.53 -18.12 0.66
C GLU A 80 4.78 -17.86 -0.20
N GLN A 81 5.37 -18.91 -0.76
CA GLN A 81 6.51 -18.81 -1.69
C GLN A 81 6.18 -18.10 -3.00
N ASP A 82 4.88 -18.05 -3.37
CA ASP A 82 4.38 -17.43 -4.59
C ASP A 82 3.84 -16.01 -4.37
N TRP A 83 3.93 -15.51 -3.14
CA TRP A 83 3.51 -14.17 -2.81
C TRP A 83 4.46 -13.14 -3.42
N LEU A 84 3.91 -12.14 -4.09
CA LEU A 84 4.68 -11.09 -4.75
C LEU A 84 4.60 -9.80 -3.91
N ARG A 85 5.74 -9.38 -3.35
CA ARG A 85 5.85 -8.10 -2.67
C ARG A 85 5.72 -6.98 -3.69
N LEU A 86 4.76 -6.09 -3.48
CA LEU A 86 4.56 -4.88 -4.27
C LEU A 86 5.41 -3.74 -3.73
N SER A 87 5.50 -2.64 -4.48
CA SER A 87 6.20 -1.44 -4.04
C SER A 87 5.41 -0.70 -2.95
N GLY A 88 6.15 0.04 -2.12
CA GLY A 88 5.58 0.82 -1.03
C GLY A 88 5.52 0.05 0.29
N TRP A 89 4.99 0.70 1.30
CA TRP A 89 4.77 0.20 2.66
C TRP A 89 3.82 1.14 3.38
N ARG A 90 3.18 0.66 4.46
CA ARG A 90 2.34 1.48 5.34
C ARG A 90 2.57 1.13 6.79
N GLN A 91 2.35 2.12 7.67
CA GLN A 91 2.37 1.94 9.11
C GLN A 91 0.94 1.97 9.65
N PHE A 92 0.63 0.95 10.41
CA PHE A 92 -0.64 0.83 11.12
C PHE A 92 -0.42 0.92 12.63
N CYS A 93 -1.42 1.42 13.32
CA CYS A 93 -1.56 1.24 14.75
C CYS A 93 -2.45 0.02 14.99
N LYS A 94 -1.89 -1.02 15.59
CA LYS A 94 -2.59 -2.23 16.01
C LYS A 94 -3.10 -2.05 17.43
N PHE A 95 -4.39 -2.13 17.62
CA PHE A 95 -5.00 -2.20 18.95
C PHE A 95 -5.48 -3.62 19.19
N LYS A 96 -4.93 -4.30 20.20
CA LYS A 96 -5.31 -5.66 20.59
C LYS A 96 -5.99 -5.64 21.95
N SER A 97 -7.13 -6.30 22.05
CA SER A 97 -7.85 -6.50 23.29
C SER A 97 -7.21 -7.62 24.11
N ASN A 98 -6.86 -7.33 25.37
CA ASN A 98 -6.38 -8.36 26.30
C ASN A 98 -7.50 -9.29 26.79
N LYS A 99 -8.77 -8.93 26.55
CA LYS A 99 -9.92 -9.68 27.03
C LYS A 99 -10.22 -10.92 26.17
N ASP A 100 -10.14 -10.74 24.86
CA ASP A 100 -10.58 -11.75 23.87
C ASP A 100 -9.60 -11.95 22.70
N GLY A 101 -8.46 -11.22 22.70
CA GLY A 101 -7.46 -11.27 21.66
C GLY A 101 -7.90 -10.63 20.32
N SER A 102 -9.11 -10.06 20.26
CA SER A 102 -9.56 -9.32 19.07
C SER A 102 -8.69 -8.09 18.83
N ARG A 103 -8.63 -7.65 17.58
CA ARG A 103 -7.77 -6.54 17.18
C ARG A 103 -8.39 -5.72 16.06
N ILE A 104 -7.94 -4.46 15.97
CA ILE A 104 -8.24 -3.55 14.87
C ILE A 104 -6.98 -2.78 14.50
N TYR A 105 -6.81 -2.54 13.20
CA TYR A 105 -5.70 -1.78 12.65
C TYR A 105 -6.22 -0.50 12.00
N VAL A 106 -5.53 0.59 12.25
CA VAL A 106 -5.79 1.86 11.58
C VAL A 106 -4.47 2.48 11.14
N GLU A 107 -4.40 2.93 9.90
CA GLU A 107 -3.20 3.58 9.39
C GLU A 107 -2.84 4.81 10.25
N LEU A 108 -1.55 5.04 10.50
CA LEU A 108 -1.10 6.13 11.39
C LEU A 108 -1.55 7.51 10.91
N SER A 109 -1.62 7.75 9.60
CA SER A 109 -2.14 8.99 9.03
C SER A 109 -3.62 9.20 9.36
N THR A 110 -4.44 8.15 9.24
CA THR A 110 -5.86 8.14 9.59
C THR A 110 -6.06 8.35 11.10
N LEU A 111 -5.26 7.67 11.92
CA LEU A 111 -5.33 7.76 13.37
C LEU A 111 -5.00 9.16 13.89
N TYR A 112 -3.96 9.79 13.33
CA TYR A 112 -3.33 10.98 13.91
C TYR A 112 -3.89 12.30 13.37
N THR A 113 -4.50 12.35 12.19
CA THR A 113 -5.04 13.59 11.63
C THR A 113 -6.21 14.13 12.47
N GLU A 114 -6.30 15.46 12.59
CA GLU A 114 -7.47 16.15 13.14
C GLU A 114 -8.51 16.51 12.07
N LYS A 115 -8.17 16.27 10.79
CA LYS A 115 -9.07 16.48 9.66
C LYS A 115 -9.92 15.23 9.44
N PRO A 116 -11.15 15.39 8.91
CA PRO A 116 -11.95 14.25 8.51
C PRO A 116 -11.22 13.42 7.44
N THR A 117 -11.30 12.10 7.57
CA THR A 117 -10.89 11.15 6.54
C THR A 117 -12.06 10.22 6.25
N LEU A 118 -12.13 9.68 5.04
CA LEU A 118 -13.21 8.76 4.68
C LEU A 118 -13.19 7.50 5.57
N ALA A 119 -12.02 6.99 5.93
CA ALA A 119 -11.91 5.86 6.86
C ALA A 119 -12.46 6.17 8.26
N ALA A 120 -12.16 7.36 8.81
CA ALA A 120 -12.69 7.77 10.10
C ALA A 120 -14.21 8.02 10.03
N LEU A 121 -14.68 8.66 8.97
CA LEU A 121 -16.11 8.89 8.75
C LEU A 121 -16.89 7.57 8.58
N ALA A 122 -16.33 6.61 7.84
CA ALA A 122 -16.90 5.28 7.67
C ALA A 122 -17.01 4.53 9.01
N TYR A 123 -15.99 4.64 9.87
CA TYR A 123 -16.02 4.06 11.22
C TYR A 123 -17.12 4.69 12.08
N TYR A 124 -17.22 6.02 12.11
CA TYR A 124 -18.21 6.73 12.94
C TYR A 124 -19.65 6.63 12.45
N ALA A 125 -19.84 6.46 11.14
CA ALA A 125 -21.18 6.43 10.56
C ALA A 125 -21.92 5.12 10.81
N GLU A 126 -21.21 4.03 11.17
CA GLU A 126 -21.79 2.70 11.43
C GLU A 126 -22.85 2.30 10.40
N VAL A 127 -22.56 2.55 9.11
CA VAL A 127 -23.51 2.27 8.03
C VAL A 127 -23.91 0.78 8.07
N PRO A 128 -25.21 0.44 8.11
CA PRO A 128 -25.63 -0.95 8.11
C PRO A 128 -25.15 -1.70 6.86
N ILE A 129 -24.77 -2.97 7.04
CA ILE A 129 -24.44 -3.86 5.93
C ILE A 129 -25.72 -4.09 5.11
N THR A 130 -25.66 -3.86 3.80
CA THR A 130 -26.77 -4.04 2.88
C THR A 130 -26.42 -4.96 1.73
N GLY A 131 -27.44 -5.63 1.17
CA GLY A 131 -27.25 -6.52 0.03
C GLY A 131 -26.69 -7.89 0.38
N SER A 132 -26.47 -8.72 -0.65
CA SER A 132 -25.83 -10.02 -0.55
C SER A 132 -24.36 -9.91 -0.92
N CYS A 133 -23.50 -10.59 -0.18
CA CYS A 133 -22.06 -10.66 -0.47
C CYS A 133 -21.73 -12.07 -0.98
N ASN A 134 -21.16 -12.15 -2.17
CA ASN A 134 -20.57 -13.37 -2.70
C ASN A 134 -19.06 -13.31 -2.50
N GLY A 135 -18.54 -13.81 -1.37
CA GLY A 135 -17.13 -13.80 -1.05
C GLY A 135 -16.84 -13.32 0.38
N ASN A 136 -15.76 -12.59 0.54
CA ASN A 136 -15.34 -12.07 1.85
C ASN A 136 -16.26 -10.92 2.31
N PRO A 137 -17.00 -11.07 3.43
CA PRO A 137 -17.90 -10.04 3.91
C PRO A 137 -17.22 -8.69 4.19
N ALA A 138 -15.97 -8.70 4.64
CA ALA A 138 -15.23 -7.47 4.93
C ALA A 138 -14.89 -6.71 3.64
N SER A 139 -14.51 -7.41 2.57
CA SER A 139 -14.30 -6.80 1.25
C SER A 139 -15.58 -6.22 0.66
N CYS A 140 -16.69 -6.94 0.81
CA CYS A 140 -18.00 -6.44 0.35
C CYS A 140 -18.39 -5.17 1.10
N TYR A 141 -18.22 -5.17 2.42
CA TYR A 141 -18.55 -3.99 3.23
C TYR A 141 -17.63 -2.81 2.92
N CYS A 142 -16.32 -3.03 2.79
CA CYS A 142 -15.38 -2.01 2.33
C CYS A 142 -15.84 -1.38 1.00
N SER A 143 -16.22 -2.22 0.03
CA SER A 143 -16.73 -1.75 -1.27
C SER A 143 -18.06 -0.98 -1.14
N GLN A 144 -18.96 -1.42 -0.26
CA GLN A 144 -20.21 -0.71 0.04
C GLN A 144 -19.95 0.72 0.55
N LEU A 145 -18.87 0.89 1.34
CA LEU A 145 -18.46 2.18 1.87
C LEU A 145 -17.66 3.04 0.87
N GLY A 146 -17.41 2.54 -0.34
CA GLY A 146 -16.65 3.24 -1.38
C GLY A 146 -15.14 3.08 -1.29
N GLY A 147 -14.67 2.12 -0.51
CA GLY A 147 -13.26 1.73 -0.42
C GLY A 147 -12.92 0.51 -1.28
N SER A 148 -11.67 0.07 -1.19
CA SER A 148 -11.17 -1.18 -1.78
C SER A 148 -10.11 -1.80 -0.86
N ASP A 149 -10.18 -3.10 -0.65
CA ASP A 149 -9.18 -3.87 0.08
C ASP A 149 -8.51 -4.95 -0.78
N LEU A 150 -8.88 -5.02 -2.06
CA LEU A 150 -8.35 -6.00 -3.01
C LEU A 150 -7.15 -5.44 -3.78
N PHE A 151 -6.02 -6.12 -3.68
CA PHE A 151 -4.85 -5.84 -4.52
C PHE A 151 -5.01 -6.52 -5.88
N GLY A 152 -5.19 -5.67 -6.91
CA GLY A 152 -5.20 -6.12 -8.28
C GLY A 152 -6.52 -6.65 -8.83
N GLY A 153 -7.48 -7.09 -8.04
CA GLY A 153 -8.84 -7.47 -8.45
C GLY A 153 -9.00 -8.36 -9.69
N ILE A 154 -7.90 -8.93 -10.19
CA ILE A 154 -7.82 -9.58 -11.50
C ILE A 154 -8.36 -11.01 -11.45
N ASN A 155 -8.33 -11.63 -10.29
CA ASN A 155 -8.79 -12.98 -10.03
C ASN A 155 -8.85 -13.26 -8.52
N ALA A 156 -9.06 -14.51 -8.13
CA ALA A 156 -9.08 -14.96 -6.74
C ALA A 156 -7.69 -15.02 -6.07
N ALA A 157 -6.67 -14.34 -6.61
CA ALA A 157 -5.31 -14.41 -6.09
C ALA A 157 -5.15 -13.78 -4.71
N GLY A 158 -6.04 -12.84 -4.38
CA GLY A 158 -5.96 -12.11 -3.12
C GLY A 158 -4.81 -11.11 -3.08
N GLY A 159 -4.71 -10.43 -1.97
CA GLY A 159 -3.67 -9.47 -1.66
C GLY A 159 -3.95 -8.82 -0.32
N GLY A 160 -2.93 -8.20 0.28
CA GLY A 160 -3.10 -7.54 1.55
C GLY A 160 -1.79 -6.95 2.06
N TRP A 161 -1.86 -6.38 3.24
CA TRP A 161 -0.73 -5.79 3.94
C TRP A 161 -0.07 -6.82 4.83
N VAL A 162 1.15 -7.22 4.50
CA VAL A 162 1.83 -8.35 5.14
C VAL A 162 2.86 -7.88 6.15
N LYS A 163 2.84 -8.52 7.32
CA LYS A 163 3.94 -8.53 8.30
C LYS A 163 4.13 -9.98 8.76
N LYS A 164 5.12 -10.67 8.20
CA LYS A 164 5.37 -12.09 8.46
C LYS A 164 5.63 -12.42 9.93
N SER A 165 6.11 -11.44 10.70
CA SER A 165 6.36 -11.58 12.15
C SER A 165 5.15 -11.25 13.03
N ASP A 166 4.00 -10.85 12.45
CA ASP A 166 2.78 -10.61 13.23
C ASP A 166 2.06 -11.95 13.50
N PRO A 167 2.03 -12.43 14.75
CA PRO A 167 1.43 -13.73 15.06
C PRO A 167 -0.09 -13.72 14.98
N ASP A 168 -0.72 -12.55 14.99
CA ASP A 168 -2.17 -12.42 14.99
C ASP A 168 -2.74 -12.32 13.56
N ASP A 169 -2.05 -11.57 12.67
CA ASP A 169 -2.45 -11.36 11.27
C ASP A 169 -1.22 -11.21 10.38
N ILE A 170 -0.80 -12.32 9.77
CA ILE A 170 0.28 -12.25 8.76
C ILE A 170 -0.17 -11.36 7.58
N VAL A 171 -1.40 -11.54 7.11
CA VAL A 171 -2.01 -10.74 6.03
C VAL A 171 -3.16 -9.92 6.61
N LEU A 172 -3.05 -8.61 6.56
CA LEU A 172 -4.11 -7.68 6.95
C LEU A 172 -4.89 -7.25 5.71
N GLU A 173 -6.20 -7.46 5.73
CA GLU A 173 -7.15 -6.88 4.79
C GLU A 173 -7.54 -5.49 5.30
N ALA A 174 -7.10 -4.45 4.62
CA ALA A 174 -7.36 -3.07 5.01
C ALA A 174 -8.10 -2.32 3.91
N CYS A 175 -9.22 -1.71 4.27
CA CYS A 175 -10.05 -0.87 3.41
C CYS A 175 -9.33 0.45 3.14
N ILE A 176 -8.98 0.70 1.89
CA ILE A 176 -8.36 1.94 1.41
C ILE A 176 -9.43 2.76 0.73
N PHE A 177 -9.60 3.99 1.16
CA PHE A 177 -10.56 4.94 0.60
C PHE A 177 -9.91 5.84 -0.47
N PRO A 178 -10.71 6.55 -1.32
CA PRO A 178 -10.20 7.45 -2.35
C PRO A 178 -9.31 8.60 -1.85
N ASP A 179 -9.44 8.98 -0.58
CA ASP A 179 -8.54 9.96 0.08
C ASP A 179 -7.26 9.32 0.64
N MET A 180 -7.02 8.06 0.31
CA MET A 180 -5.90 7.22 0.76
C MET A 180 -5.91 6.87 2.24
N SER A 181 -6.91 7.30 3.01
CA SER A 181 -7.08 6.86 4.38
C SER A 181 -7.40 5.37 4.46
N THR A 182 -6.89 4.69 5.50
CA THR A 182 -6.93 3.23 5.54
C THR A 182 -7.25 2.71 6.94
N ILE A 183 -8.10 1.70 7.00
CA ILE A 183 -8.53 1.03 8.22
C ILE A 183 -8.82 -0.45 7.96
N ASP A 184 -8.67 -1.29 8.96
CA ASP A 184 -8.98 -2.71 8.96
C ASP A 184 -10.41 -2.99 8.43
N SER A 185 -10.53 -3.77 7.35
CA SER A 185 -11.83 -4.11 6.73
C SER A 185 -12.71 -4.92 7.68
N TRP A 186 -12.14 -5.90 8.39
CA TRP A 186 -12.86 -6.67 9.39
C TRP A 186 -13.24 -5.83 10.61
N GLY A 187 -12.34 -4.92 11.03
CA GLY A 187 -12.64 -3.97 12.10
C GLY A 187 -13.86 -3.12 11.81
N LEU A 188 -13.96 -2.58 10.57
CA LEU A 188 -15.14 -1.84 10.10
C LEU A 188 -16.41 -2.72 10.08
N THR A 189 -16.29 -3.92 9.52
CA THR A 189 -17.43 -4.84 9.35
C THR A 189 -18.04 -5.24 10.69
N TYR A 190 -17.23 -5.59 11.66
CA TYR A 190 -17.72 -5.91 13.01
C TYR A 190 -18.30 -4.70 13.74
N HIS A 191 -17.67 -3.53 13.55
CA HIS A 191 -18.14 -2.28 14.17
C HIS A 191 -19.55 -1.90 13.68
N SER A 192 -19.85 -2.10 12.40
CA SER A 192 -21.18 -1.78 11.84
C SER A 192 -22.34 -2.57 12.43
N VAL A 193 -22.04 -3.67 13.13
CA VAL A 193 -23.03 -4.50 13.86
C VAL A 193 -22.84 -4.41 15.38
N GLY A 194 -22.18 -3.37 15.88
CA GLY A 194 -22.00 -3.06 17.30
C GLY A 194 -20.90 -3.88 17.99
N ILE A 195 -20.07 -4.61 17.26
CA ILE A 195 -18.99 -5.43 17.84
C ILE A 195 -17.67 -4.66 17.78
N ILE A 196 -17.13 -4.31 18.93
CA ILE A 196 -15.83 -3.65 19.05
C ILE A 196 -14.72 -4.71 19.05
N ARG A 197 -13.85 -4.67 18.04
CA ARG A 197 -12.63 -5.46 18.00
C ARG A 197 -11.44 -4.61 18.47
N GLY A 198 -10.58 -5.21 19.28
CA GLY A 198 -9.39 -4.56 19.82
C GLY A 198 -9.72 -3.38 20.72
N LYS A 199 -10.06 -2.24 20.14
CA LYS A 199 -10.36 -0.99 20.83
C LYS A 199 -11.45 -0.20 20.09
N ASN A 200 -12.34 0.45 20.85
CA ASN A 200 -13.23 1.46 20.28
C ASN A 200 -12.39 2.66 19.80
N LEU A 201 -12.43 2.94 18.50
CA LEU A 201 -11.65 3.99 17.88
C LEU A 201 -12.19 5.41 18.14
N ASP A 202 -13.42 5.58 18.65
CA ASP A 202 -13.94 6.88 19.11
C ASP A 202 -13.00 7.55 20.12
N ASN A 203 -12.33 6.73 20.96
CA ASN A 203 -11.38 7.17 21.95
C ASN A 203 -9.93 7.20 21.44
N ALA A 204 -9.68 6.68 20.25
CA ALA A 204 -8.35 6.57 19.66
C ALA A 204 -8.11 7.55 18.53
N LEU A 205 -9.05 7.69 17.58
CA LEU A 205 -8.96 8.64 16.48
C LEU A 205 -8.82 10.07 17.01
N ARG A 206 -7.94 10.85 16.39
CA ARG A 206 -7.72 12.24 16.76
C ARG A 206 -8.80 13.15 16.19
N TYR A 207 -9.26 12.89 14.99
CA TYR A 207 -10.49 13.47 14.45
C TYR A 207 -11.70 12.99 15.27
N LYS A 208 -12.57 13.89 15.66
CA LYS A 208 -13.71 13.57 16.52
C LYS A 208 -14.95 13.20 15.73
N ASN A 209 -15.74 12.31 16.30
CA ASN A 209 -16.98 11.84 15.74
C ASN A 209 -17.90 13.04 15.43
N PRO A 210 -18.27 13.28 14.16
CA PRO A 210 -19.13 14.39 13.77
C PRO A 210 -20.62 14.08 13.94
N TYR A 211 -20.98 12.82 14.22
CA TYR A 211 -22.37 12.38 14.29
C TYR A 211 -22.96 12.43 15.71
N GLY A 212 -22.18 12.84 16.70
CA GLY A 212 -22.69 13.18 18.03
C GLY A 212 -23.18 12.01 18.87
N GLN A 213 -22.60 10.81 18.67
CA GLN A 213 -22.88 9.65 19.53
C GLN A 213 -21.99 9.63 20.77
#